data_98c9daeb5eeabe1d64c78e1534689294
#
_entry.id   98c9daeb5eeabe1d64c78e1534689294
#
_cell.length_a   1.000
_cell.length_b   1.000
_cell.length_c   1.000
_cell.angle_alpha   90.00
_cell.angle_beta   90.00
_cell.angle_gamma   90.00
#
_symmetry.space_group_name_H-M   'P 1'
#
loop_
_entity.id
_entity.type
_entity.pdbx_description
1 polymer ?
#
loop_
_entity_poly.entity_id
_entity_poly.type
_entity_poly.pdbx_seq_one_letter_code
_entity_poly.pdbx_strand_id
1 'polypeptide(L)'
;MISNLQKETWAQLLGKLDRLPHALLLHGAPGVGKLALAERFAQLLLCEQRISAFHHEGQGVAPCGTCDGCRWFLAGNHPDARIVEPEAVALALARPAPVAEEGEEEKTKDTKPSIQIKIEQTRALADFLNLASHRGGRRVAIFHPAEDMNTATANSLLKSLEEPPPDAMFILVSHRPARLLPTIRSRCVQVPVPLPEPKAAAAWLAAQGVRAPERWLAFAGGAPLRALDYATGERGEAVERVLRGIASGNLAALGEIKERDELEPLAEVLQKMALDRAFASLSGRTKYGGAAVPGDARAWLAYARAMGRNRALTRHPLNPKLFAAEMVAGMPKT
;
A
#
# COMPACT_ATOMS: atom_id res chain seq x y z
N MET A 1 -1.29 -2.33 -16.83
CA MET A 1 -1.26 -2.79 -15.41
C MET A 1 -0.26 -1.94 -14.62
N ILE A 2 -0.53 -1.71 -13.33
CA ILE A 2 0.39 -0.95 -12.45
C ILE A 2 1.78 -1.59 -12.33
N SER A 3 1.86 -2.92 -12.37
CA SER A 3 3.12 -3.65 -12.35
C SER A 3 4.06 -3.30 -13.51
N ASN A 4 3.54 -2.77 -14.60
CA ASN A 4 4.36 -2.33 -15.74
C ASN A 4 5.19 -1.08 -15.44
N LEU A 5 4.83 -0.33 -14.38
CA LEU A 5 5.62 0.81 -13.89
C LEU A 5 6.88 0.37 -13.12
N GLN A 6 6.99 -0.92 -12.77
CA GLN A 6 8.08 -1.49 -11.97
C GLN A 6 8.96 -2.44 -12.80
N LYS A 7 9.29 -2.06 -14.04
CA LYS A 7 10.03 -2.88 -14.99
C LYS A 7 11.39 -3.35 -14.45
N GLU A 8 12.14 -2.47 -13.81
CA GLU A 8 13.45 -2.78 -13.24
C GLU A 8 13.34 -3.80 -12.10
N THR A 9 12.39 -3.58 -11.18
CA THR A 9 12.17 -4.54 -10.08
C THR A 9 11.67 -5.87 -10.61
N TRP A 10 10.83 -5.87 -11.66
CA TRP A 10 10.40 -7.09 -12.33
C TRP A 10 11.58 -7.86 -12.91
N ALA A 11 12.48 -7.18 -13.62
CA ALA A 11 13.70 -7.80 -14.15
C ALA A 11 14.60 -8.37 -13.04
N GLN A 12 14.74 -7.68 -11.91
CA GLN A 12 15.46 -8.18 -10.72
C GLN A 12 14.82 -9.46 -10.16
N LEU A 13 13.49 -9.55 -10.13
CA LEU A 13 12.78 -10.76 -9.68
C LEU A 13 13.00 -11.92 -10.67
N LEU A 14 12.91 -11.66 -11.97
CA LEU A 14 13.17 -12.67 -13.01
C LEU A 14 14.59 -13.21 -12.95
N GLY A 15 15.57 -12.35 -12.72
CA GLY A 15 16.98 -12.77 -12.55
C GLY A 15 17.24 -13.68 -11.35
N LYS A 16 16.26 -13.83 -10.46
CA LYS A 16 16.35 -14.75 -9.31
C LYS A 16 15.68 -16.10 -9.55
N LEU A 17 14.99 -16.31 -10.67
CA LEU A 17 14.22 -17.54 -10.89
C LEU A 17 15.07 -18.82 -10.86
N ASP A 18 16.31 -18.77 -11.36
CA ASP A 18 17.21 -19.93 -11.39
C ASP A 18 17.74 -20.33 -10.00
N ARG A 19 17.85 -19.33 -9.08
CA ARG A 19 18.25 -19.50 -7.68
C ARG A 19 17.31 -18.73 -6.78
N LEU A 20 16.02 -19.12 -6.84
CA LEU A 20 14.98 -18.43 -6.10
C LEU A 20 15.16 -18.63 -4.60
N PRO A 21 15.33 -17.54 -3.83
CA PRO A 21 15.38 -17.63 -2.38
C PRO A 21 14.01 -18.05 -1.84
N HIS A 22 13.98 -18.70 -0.69
CA HIS A 22 12.73 -19.09 -0.03
C HIS A 22 11.88 -17.91 0.45
N ALA A 23 12.50 -16.74 0.70
CA ALA A 23 11.80 -15.55 1.17
C ALA A 23 12.29 -14.27 0.49
N LEU A 24 11.34 -13.47 0.00
CA LEU A 24 11.55 -12.12 -0.56
C LEU A 24 10.84 -11.08 0.30
N LEU A 25 11.47 -9.93 0.49
CA LEU A 25 10.86 -8.75 1.11
C LEU A 25 10.79 -7.61 0.08
N LEU A 26 9.62 -7.40 -0.51
CA LEU A 26 9.34 -6.27 -1.40
C LEU A 26 9.00 -5.04 -0.53
N HIS A 27 9.86 -4.03 -0.54
CA HIS A 27 9.69 -2.87 0.32
C HIS A 27 9.79 -1.54 -0.45
N GLY A 28 9.14 -0.52 0.05
CA GLY A 28 9.09 0.82 -0.56
C GLY A 28 7.88 1.62 -0.12
N ALA A 29 7.68 2.81 -0.68
CA ALA A 29 6.57 3.69 -0.33
C ALA A 29 5.20 3.02 -0.56
N PRO A 30 4.15 3.34 0.24
CA PRO A 30 2.79 2.86 -0.02
C PRO A 30 2.28 3.38 -1.37
N GLY A 31 1.50 2.58 -2.09
CA GLY A 31 0.87 2.97 -3.35
C GLY A 31 1.76 2.91 -4.60
N VAL A 32 2.98 2.35 -4.51
CA VAL A 32 3.88 2.17 -5.68
C VAL A 32 3.60 0.89 -6.49
N GLY A 33 2.65 0.04 -6.04
CA GLY A 33 2.27 -1.18 -6.75
C GLY A 33 2.97 -2.46 -6.28
N LYS A 34 3.55 -2.46 -5.05
CA LYS A 34 4.27 -3.64 -4.51
C LYS A 34 3.42 -4.91 -4.44
N LEU A 35 2.17 -4.78 -3.97
CA LEU A 35 1.27 -5.93 -3.87
C LEU A 35 0.99 -6.52 -5.25
N ALA A 36 0.61 -5.68 -6.21
CA ALA A 36 0.37 -6.12 -7.58
C ALA A 36 1.61 -6.78 -8.23
N LEU A 37 2.81 -6.30 -7.88
CA LEU A 37 4.07 -6.91 -8.29
C LEU A 37 4.28 -8.28 -7.64
N ALA A 38 4.01 -8.39 -6.32
CA ALA A 38 4.09 -9.64 -5.57
C ALA A 38 3.12 -10.69 -6.11
N GLU A 39 1.87 -10.29 -6.35
CA GLU A 39 0.82 -11.16 -6.91
C GLU A 39 1.18 -11.63 -8.32
N ARG A 40 1.66 -10.72 -9.18
CA ARG A 40 2.10 -11.10 -10.52
C ARG A 40 3.28 -12.06 -10.49
N PHE A 41 4.20 -11.89 -9.55
CA PHE A 41 5.34 -12.79 -9.39
C PHE A 41 4.90 -14.15 -8.83
N ALA A 42 4.00 -14.18 -7.85
CA ALA A 42 3.38 -15.41 -7.35
C ALA A 42 2.63 -16.15 -8.47
N GLN A 43 1.83 -15.44 -9.26
CA GLN A 43 1.16 -16.00 -10.43
C GLN A 43 2.14 -16.61 -11.44
N LEU A 44 3.31 -15.95 -11.66
CA LEU A 44 4.35 -16.49 -12.52
C LEU A 44 4.94 -17.79 -11.97
N LEU A 45 5.17 -17.87 -10.65
CA LEU A 45 5.71 -19.09 -10.01
C LEU A 45 4.74 -20.27 -10.11
N LEU A 46 3.44 -20.00 -10.09
CA LEU A 46 2.34 -20.98 -10.14
C LEU A 46 1.84 -21.23 -11.57
N CYS A 47 2.35 -20.52 -12.55
CA CYS A 47 1.95 -20.64 -13.95
C CYS A 47 2.54 -21.90 -14.59
N GLU A 48 1.68 -22.71 -15.20
CA GLU A 48 2.06 -23.93 -15.90
C GLU A 48 2.71 -23.68 -17.26
N GLN A 49 2.34 -22.58 -17.89
CA GLN A 49 2.78 -22.19 -19.24
C GLN A 49 3.35 -20.78 -19.22
N ARG A 50 4.56 -20.63 -18.67
CA ARG A 50 5.25 -19.34 -18.71
C ARG A 50 5.47 -18.90 -20.14
N ILE A 51 4.99 -17.72 -20.49
CA ILE A 51 5.18 -17.16 -21.84
C ILE A 51 6.38 -16.20 -21.84
N SER A 52 7.16 -16.26 -22.92
CA SER A 52 8.13 -15.21 -23.23
C SER A 52 7.34 -13.98 -23.64
N ALA A 53 7.20 -13.00 -22.73
CA ALA A 53 6.50 -11.76 -23.00
C ALA A 53 7.42 -10.85 -23.81
N PHE A 54 7.31 -10.89 -25.13
CA PHE A 54 7.81 -9.82 -25.99
C PHE A 54 6.85 -8.63 -25.90
N HIS A 55 6.96 -7.82 -24.90
CA HIS A 55 6.32 -6.52 -24.86
C HIS A 55 7.36 -5.45 -25.13
N HIS A 56 7.20 -4.75 -26.21
CA HIS A 56 7.79 -3.53 -26.76
C HIS A 56 9.09 -2.93 -26.20
N GLU A 57 9.61 -3.33 -25.04
CA GLU A 57 10.86 -2.82 -24.43
C GLU A 57 11.48 -3.77 -23.39
N GLY A 58 11.66 -5.05 -23.71
CA GLY A 58 12.43 -5.93 -22.83
C GLY A 58 12.00 -7.40 -22.89
N GLN A 59 12.96 -8.27 -23.09
CA GLN A 59 12.80 -9.72 -22.97
C GLN A 59 12.43 -10.05 -21.51
N GLY A 60 11.28 -10.66 -21.29
CA GLY A 60 10.84 -11.02 -19.95
C GLY A 60 9.90 -12.23 -19.99
N VAL A 61 9.90 -13.01 -18.93
CA VAL A 61 8.94 -14.08 -18.71
C VAL A 61 7.74 -13.51 -17.94
N ALA A 62 6.53 -13.90 -18.33
CA ALA A 62 5.30 -13.49 -17.67
C ALA A 62 4.36 -14.69 -17.44
N PRO A 63 3.43 -14.61 -16.48
CA PRO A 63 2.36 -15.61 -16.38
C PRO A 63 1.48 -15.56 -17.63
N CYS A 64 1.06 -16.73 -18.14
CA CYS A 64 0.26 -16.81 -19.37
C CYS A 64 -1.16 -16.21 -19.22
N GLY A 65 -1.70 -16.17 -18.01
CA GLY A 65 -3.05 -15.67 -17.71
C GLY A 65 -4.19 -16.64 -18.07
N THR A 66 -3.93 -17.73 -18.76
CA THR A 66 -4.95 -18.60 -19.37
C THR A 66 -4.96 -20.04 -18.84
N CYS A 67 -3.83 -20.56 -18.31
CA CYS A 67 -3.78 -21.88 -17.70
C CYS A 67 -4.60 -21.95 -16.39
N ASP A 68 -4.87 -23.15 -15.90
CA ASP A 68 -5.68 -23.34 -14.69
C ASP A 68 -5.02 -22.68 -13.47
N GLY A 69 -3.70 -22.81 -13.31
CA GLY A 69 -2.98 -22.14 -12.22
C GLY A 69 -3.17 -20.62 -12.27
N CYS A 70 -3.08 -19.99 -13.45
CA CYS A 70 -3.33 -18.57 -13.58
C CYS A 70 -4.78 -18.18 -13.31
N ARG A 71 -5.76 -18.95 -13.77
CA ARG A 71 -7.19 -18.70 -13.56
C ARG A 71 -7.56 -18.81 -12.08
N TRP A 72 -7.12 -19.86 -11.40
CA TRP A 72 -7.36 -20.02 -9.97
C TRP A 72 -6.70 -18.94 -9.14
N PHE A 73 -5.46 -18.54 -9.49
CA PHE A 73 -4.79 -17.46 -8.79
C PHE A 73 -5.56 -16.14 -8.93
N LEU A 74 -6.01 -15.79 -10.13
CA LEU A 74 -6.80 -14.58 -10.37
C LEU A 74 -8.18 -14.62 -9.71
N ALA A 75 -8.75 -15.81 -9.56
CA ALA A 75 -10.01 -16.03 -8.83
C ALA A 75 -9.82 -16.04 -7.29
N GLY A 76 -8.56 -15.96 -6.79
CA GLY A 76 -8.26 -15.97 -5.36
C GLY A 76 -8.37 -17.34 -4.66
N ASN A 77 -8.49 -18.43 -5.42
CA ASN A 77 -8.72 -19.79 -4.90
C ASN A 77 -7.66 -20.81 -5.32
N HIS A 78 -6.45 -20.37 -5.66
CA HIS A 78 -5.37 -21.29 -6.02
C HIS A 78 -5.00 -22.19 -4.83
N PRO A 79 -4.98 -23.54 -4.98
CA PRO A 79 -4.69 -24.46 -3.88
C PRO A 79 -3.29 -24.26 -3.27
N ASP A 80 -2.29 -23.86 -4.10
CA ASP A 80 -0.91 -23.67 -3.67
C ASP A 80 -0.56 -22.18 -3.43
N ALA A 81 -1.54 -21.29 -3.24
CA ALA A 81 -1.33 -19.90 -2.89
C ALA A 81 -2.13 -19.49 -1.66
N ARG A 82 -1.53 -18.66 -0.82
CA ARG A 82 -2.21 -18.00 0.31
C ARG A 82 -1.78 -16.55 0.40
N ILE A 83 -2.76 -15.66 0.67
CA ILE A 83 -2.50 -14.26 0.98
C ILE A 83 -2.90 -14.05 2.44
N VAL A 84 -1.95 -13.59 3.22
CA VAL A 84 -2.09 -13.32 4.66
C VAL A 84 -2.10 -11.82 4.87
N GLU A 85 -3.25 -11.30 5.25
CA GLU A 85 -3.47 -9.86 5.40
C GLU A 85 -4.49 -9.58 6.50
N PRO A 86 -4.51 -8.36 7.09
CA PRO A 86 -5.55 -7.96 8.02
C PRO A 86 -6.95 -8.03 7.39
N GLU A 87 -7.97 -8.35 8.17
CA GLU A 87 -9.37 -8.40 7.72
C GLU A 87 -9.81 -7.07 7.06
N ALA A 88 -9.40 -5.94 7.65
CA ALA A 88 -9.70 -4.61 7.10
C ALA A 88 -9.08 -4.40 5.71
N VAL A 89 -7.91 -4.95 5.43
CA VAL A 89 -7.23 -4.86 4.13
C VAL A 89 -7.92 -5.77 3.12
N ALA A 90 -8.26 -7.01 3.50
CA ALA A 90 -8.97 -7.95 2.64
C ALA A 90 -10.32 -7.39 2.17
N LEU A 91 -11.09 -6.79 3.10
CA LEU A 91 -12.35 -6.13 2.78
C LEU A 91 -12.16 -4.93 1.85
N ALA A 92 -11.17 -4.07 2.11
CA ALA A 92 -10.87 -2.92 1.26
C ALA A 92 -10.44 -3.31 -0.17
N LEU A 93 -9.84 -4.49 -0.33
CA LEU A 93 -9.44 -5.05 -1.63
C LEU A 93 -10.52 -5.94 -2.27
N ALA A 94 -11.71 -6.04 -1.65
CA ALA A 94 -12.82 -6.90 -2.08
C ALA A 94 -12.38 -8.36 -2.34
N ARG A 95 -11.47 -8.88 -1.49
CA ARG A 95 -11.04 -10.26 -1.60
C ARG A 95 -12.14 -11.21 -1.13
N PRO A 96 -12.26 -12.40 -1.76
CA PRO A 96 -13.12 -13.44 -1.23
C PRO A 96 -12.70 -13.80 0.20
N ALA A 97 -13.68 -13.98 1.08
CA ALA A 97 -13.40 -14.48 2.42
C ALA A 97 -12.63 -15.81 2.32
N PRO A 98 -11.62 -16.05 3.18
CA PRO A 98 -11.01 -17.37 3.25
C PRO A 98 -12.11 -18.40 3.49
N VAL A 99 -12.07 -19.52 2.77
CA VAL A 99 -13.00 -20.63 2.99
C VAL A 99 -12.80 -21.05 4.44
N ALA A 100 -13.81 -20.83 5.28
CA ALA A 100 -13.79 -21.26 6.67
C ALA A 100 -13.67 -22.79 6.68
N GLU A 101 -12.66 -23.34 7.35
CA GLU A 101 -12.63 -24.77 7.66
C GLU A 101 -13.80 -25.05 8.60
N GLU A 102 -14.50 -26.16 8.35
CA GLU A 102 -15.68 -26.59 9.14
C GLU A 102 -15.30 -26.60 10.63
N GLY A 103 -15.82 -25.64 11.41
CA GLY A 103 -15.60 -25.56 12.86
C GLY A 103 -15.35 -24.16 13.44
N GLU A 104 -15.17 -23.13 12.62
CA GLU A 104 -15.13 -21.76 13.14
C GLU A 104 -16.57 -21.24 13.35
N GLU A 105 -16.93 -21.01 14.63
CA GLU A 105 -18.19 -20.37 15.02
C GLU A 105 -18.36 -19.03 14.26
N GLU A 106 -19.53 -18.82 13.68
CA GLU A 106 -19.95 -17.56 13.05
C GLU A 106 -19.66 -16.40 14.01
N LYS A 107 -18.61 -15.66 13.75
CA LYS A 107 -18.33 -14.42 14.48
C LYS A 107 -19.49 -13.48 14.28
N THR A 108 -20.17 -13.16 15.37
CA THR A 108 -21.21 -12.15 15.46
C THR A 108 -20.84 -10.88 14.67
N LYS A 109 -21.77 -10.41 13.84
CA LYS A 109 -21.67 -9.32 12.85
C LYS A 109 -21.25 -7.94 13.38
N ASP A 110 -20.91 -7.79 14.66
CA ASP A 110 -20.68 -6.49 15.33
C ASP A 110 -19.21 -6.17 15.65
N THR A 111 -18.25 -7.02 15.30
CA THR A 111 -16.85 -6.75 15.57
C THR A 111 -16.20 -6.03 14.39
N LYS A 112 -15.60 -4.86 14.65
CA LYS A 112 -14.80 -4.12 13.64
C LYS A 112 -13.70 -5.03 13.08
N PRO A 113 -13.48 -5.03 11.74
CA PRO A 113 -12.47 -5.87 11.12
C PRO A 113 -11.08 -5.56 11.69
N SER A 114 -10.30 -6.62 11.92
CA SER A 114 -8.94 -6.50 12.46
C SER A 114 -8.03 -5.74 11.49
N ILE A 115 -7.23 -4.82 12.04
CA ILE A 115 -6.18 -4.09 11.33
C ILE A 115 -4.81 -4.77 11.45
N GLN A 116 -4.74 -5.91 12.11
CA GLN A 116 -3.51 -6.68 12.30
C GLN A 116 -3.67 -8.09 11.75
N ILE A 117 -2.57 -8.65 11.27
CA ILE A 117 -2.46 -10.07 10.92
C ILE A 117 -2.43 -10.87 12.24
N LYS A 118 -3.37 -11.78 12.39
CA LYS A 118 -3.57 -12.59 13.60
C LYS A 118 -2.67 -13.82 13.57
N ILE A 119 -2.32 -14.35 14.74
CA ILE A 119 -1.47 -15.55 14.87
C ILE A 119 -2.14 -16.81 14.27
N GLU A 120 -3.47 -16.88 14.32
CA GLU A 120 -4.24 -17.98 13.75
C GLU A 120 -3.99 -18.11 12.25
N GLN A 121 -3.90 -16.98 11.53
CA GLN A 121 -3.59 -16.95 10.09
C GLN A 121 -2.20 -17.53 9.78
N THR A 122 -1.20 -17.28 10.64
CA THR A 122 0.15 -17.85 10.44
C THR A 122 0.23 -19.31 10.85
N ARG A 123 -0.58 -19.77 11.81
CA ARG A 123 -0.69 -21.20 12.16
C ARG A 123 -1.33 -21.98 11.03
N ALA A 124 -2.49 -21.54 10.53
CA ALA A 124 -3.14 -22.14 9.36
C ALA A 124 -2.21 -22.16 8.12
N LEU A 125 -1.39 -21.11 7.97
CA LEU A 125 -0.38 -21.08 6.91
C LEU A 125 0.71 -22.14 7.12
N ALA A 126 1.16 -22.40 8.34
CA ALA A 126 2.15 -23.44 8.61
C ALA A 126 1.64 -24.83 8.21
N ASP A 127 0.38 -25.13 8.53
CA ASP A 127 -0.27 -26.38 8.11
C ASP A 127 -0.36 -26.47 6.58
N PHE A 128 -0.80 -25.41 5.92
CA PHE A 128 -0.80 -25.30 4.45
C PHE A 128 0.58 -25.53 3.84
N LEU A 129 1.64 -24.97 4.40
CA LEU A 129 3.00 -25.09 3.86
C LEU A 129 3.60 -26.50 4.07
N ASN A 130 3.13 -27.26 5.05
CA ASN A 130 3.58 -28.63 5.32
C ASN A 130 2.87 -29.69 4.45
N LEU A 131 1.75 -29.36 3.82
CA LEU A 131 1.08 -30.26 2.88
C LEU A 131 1.92 -30.41 1.59
N ALA A 132 1.70 -31.48 0.85
CA ALA A 132 2.27 -31.60 -0.49
C ALA A 132 1.61 -30.59 -1.45
N SER A 133 2.38 -30.04 -2.39
CA SER A 133 1.80 -29.19 -3.44
C SER A 133 0.80 -30.01 -4.29
N HIS A 134 -0.34 -29.42 -4.59
CA HIS A 134 -1.37 -30.05 -5.40
C HIS A 134 -0.93 -30.31 -6.85
N ARG A 135 0.03 -29.53 -7.36
CA ARG A 135 0.51 -29.61 -8.75
C ARG A 135 2.00 -29.90 -8.88
N GLY A 136 2.66 -30.36 -7.83
CA GLY A 136 4.10 -30.66 -7.85
C GLY A 136 5.00 -29.45 -8.03
N GLY A 137 4.45 -28.24 -7.79
CA GLY A 137 5.16 -26.97 -7.90
C GLY A 137 5.43 -26.33 -6.53
N ARG A 138 5.58 -25.03 -6.52
CA ARG A 138 5.83 -24.24 -5.29
C ARG A 138 4.53 -23.91 -4.57
N ARG A 139 4.61 -23.78 -3.25
CA ARG A 139 3.58 -23.13 -2.44
C ARG A 139 4.00 -21.70 -2.12
N VAL A 140 3.13 -20.76 -2.40
CA VAL A 140 3.44 -19.33 -2.29
C VAL A 140 2.57 -18.70 -1.21
N ALA A 141 3.21 -18.05 -0.25
CA ALA A 141 2.57 -17.26 0.79
C ALA A 141 2.93 -15.78 0.63
N ILE A 142 1.92 -14.91 0.47
CA ILE A 142 2.10 -13.46 0.38
C ILE A 142 1.62 -12.84 1.70
N PHE A 143 2.46 -12.04 2.36
CA PHE A 143 2.11 -11.25 3.54
C PHE A 143 1.99 -9.78 3.18
N HIS A 144 0.81 -9.17 3.42
CA HIS A 144 0.56 -7.77 3.07
C HIS A 144 -0.44 -7.06 3.99
N PRO A 145 -0.08 -5.92 4.60
CA PRO A 145 1.30 -5.43 4.80
C PRO A 145 2.01 -6.25 5.90
N ALA A 146 3.24 -6.64 5.66
CA ALA A 146 3.96 -7.52 6.59
C ALA A 146 4.24 -6.86 7.95
N GLU A 147 4.35 -5.51 8.00
CA GLU A 147 4.50 -4.77 9.25
C GLU A 147 3.26 -4.73 10.14
N ASP A 148 2.12 -5.21 9.67
CA ASP A 148 0.88 -5.29 10.46
C ASP A 148 0.75 -6.64 11.19
N MET A 149 1.78 -7.49 11.13
CA MET A 149 1.94 -8.62 12.04
C MET A 149 2.22 -8.12 13.46
N ASN A 150 1.49 -8.63 14.45
CA ASN A 150 1.88 -8.43 15.85
C ASN A 150 3.13 -9.27 16.18
N THR A 151 3.72 -9.05 17.35
CA THR A 151 4.97 -9.72 17.75
C THR A 151 4.83 -11.25 17.80
N ALA A 152 3.68 -11.77 18.27
CA ALA A 152 3.42 -13.20 18.35
C ALA A 152 3.33 -13.83 16.95
N THR A 153 2.61 -13.19 16.04
CA THR A 153 2.49 -13.58 14.63
C THR A 153 3.85 -13.56 13.93
N ALA A 154 4.63 -12.50 14.13
CA ALA A 154 5.96 -12.36 13.56
C ALA A 154 6.91 -13.47 14.05
N ASN A 155 6.89 -13.78 15.36
CA ASN A 155 7.69 -14.84 15.93
C ASN A 155 7.27 -16.24 15.44
N SER A 156 5.98 -16.50 15.23
CA SER A 156 5.52 -17.76 14.66
C SER A 156 6.03 -17.98 13.22
N LEU A 157 6.15 -16.90 12.44
CA LEU A 157 6.67 -16.96 11.07
C LEU A 157 8.17 -17.25 11.03
N LEU A 158 8.94 -16.82 12.05
CA LEU A 158 10.41 -16.98 12.07
C LEU A 158 10.83 -18.45 11.90
N LYS A 159 10.12 -19.39 12.54
CA LYS A 159 10.43 -20.82 12.41
C LYS A 159 10.39 -21.29 10.95
N SER A 160 9.34 -20.90 10.23
CA SER A 160 9.18 -21.25 8.81
C SER A 160 10.15 -20.51 7.89
N LEU A 161 10.68 -19.34 8.32
CA LEU A 161 11.72 -18.63 7.58
C LEU A 161 13.13 -19.18 7.86
N GLU A 162 13.38 -19.79 9.03
CA GLU A 162 14.64 -20.43 9.39
C GLU A 162 14.77 -21.81 8.76
N GLU A 163 13.71 -22.60 8.85
CA GLU A 163 13.61 -23.95 8.32
C GLU A 163 12.44 -24.04 7.34
N PRO A 164 12.62 -23.46 6.13
CA PRO A 164 11.50 -23.40 5.17
C PRO A 164 11.13 -24.80 4.70
N PRO A 165 9.82 -25.14 4.68
CA PRO A 165 9.35 -26.38 4.07
C PRO A 165 9.80 -26.47 2.60
N PRO A 166 10.01 -27.68 2.05
CA PRO A 166 10.39 -27.85 0.65
C PRO A 166 9.40 -27.10 -0.26
N ASP A 167 9.93 -26.42 -1.26
CA ASP A 167 9.17 -25.65 -2.25
C ASP A 167 8.29 -24.53 -1.70
N ALA A 168 8.43 -24.15 -0.43
CA ALA A 168 7.76 -22.99 0.14
C ALA A 168 8.42 -21.68 -0.35
N MET A 169 7.59 -20.72 -0.72
CA MET A 169 8.00 -19.38 -1.12
C MET A 169 7.24 -18.33 -0.34
N PHE A 170 7.96 -17.49 0.39
CA PHE A 170 7.41 -16.37 1.14
C PHE A 170 7.65 -15.06 0.39
N ILE A 171 6.61 -14.27 0.18
CA ILE A 171 6.69 -12.93 -0.39
C ILE A 171 6.12 -11.95 0.63
N LEU A 172 6.99 -11.23 1.33
CA LEU A 172 6.60 -10.22 2.29
C LEU A 172 6.53 -8.87 1.58
N VAL A 173 5.42 -8.17 1.71
CA VAL A 173 5.23 -6.82 1.15
C VAL A 173 5.16 -5.83 2.31
N SER A 174 6.11 -4.88 2.34
CA SER A 174 6.17 -3.88 3.42
C SER A 174 6.21 -2.45 2.90
N HIS A 175 5.47 -1.57 3.56
CA HIS A 175 5.50 -0.12 3.35
C HIS A 175 6.48 0.57 4.32
N ARG A 176 6.79 -0.10 5.44
CA ARG A 176 7.60 0.42 6.54
C ARG A 176 8.55 -0.67 7.06
N PRO A 177 9.57 -1.06 6.29
CA PRO A 177 10.44 -2.20 6.64
C PRO A 177 11.16 -2.02 7.98
N ALA A 178 11.33 -0.78 8.45
CA ALA A 178 11.88 -0.51 9.78
C ALA A 178 10.97 -0.97 10.95
N ARG A 179 9.67 -1.22 10.70
CA ARG A 179 8.73 -1.77 11.69
C ARG A 179 8.76 -3.29 11.78
N LEU A 180 9.31 -3.95 10.78
CA LEU A 180 9.50 -5.39 10.82
C LEU A 180 10.61 -5.76 11.80
N LEU A 181 10.46 -6.90 12.46
CA LEU A 181 11.51 -7.44 13.31
C LEU A 181 12.82 -7.59 12.50
N PRO A 182 13.96 -7.17 13.04
CA PRO A 182 15.26 -7.35 12.38
C PRO A 182 15.55 -8.82 12.00
N THR A 183 15.04 -9.75 12.80
CA THR A 183 15.15 -11.20 12.59
C THR A 183 14.39 -11.69 11.35
N ILE A 184 13.23 -11.10 11.02
CA ILE A 184 12.52 -11.38 9.77
C ILE A 184 13.29 -10.78 8.59
N ARG A 185 13.72 -9.51 8.72
CA ARG A 185 14.42 -8.82 7.65
C ARG A 185 15.72 -9.48 7.23
N SER A 186 16.46 -10.06 8.20
CA SER A 186 17.74 -10.75 7.93
C SER A 186 17.57 -12.08 7.19
N ARG A 187 16.37 -12.69 7.23
CA ARG A 187 16.06 -13.97 6.58
C ARG A 187 15.39 -13.82 5.21
N CYS A 188 15.09 -12.59 4.82
CA CYS A 188 14.49 -12.28 3.53
C CYS A 188 15.49 -11.59 2.60
N VAL A 189 15.51 -11.97 1.34
CA VAL A 189 16.21 -11.19 0.30
C VAL A 189 15.39 -9.94 0.03
N GLN A 190 15.99 -8.79 0.31
CA GLN A 190 15.33 -7.50 0.17
C GLN A 190 15.30 -7.07 -1.30
N VAL A 191 14.12 -6.67 -1.77
CA VAL A 191 13.89 -6.17 -3.12
C VAL A 191 13.22 -4.80 -2.99
N PRO A 192 13.96 -3.71 -3.21
CA PRO A 192 13.40 -2.38 -3.18
C PRO A 192 12.47 -2.16 -4.38
N VAL A 193 11.31 -1.57 -4.11
CA VAL A 193 10.35 -1.16 -5.15
C VAL A 193 10.31 0.37 -5.12
N PRO A 194 11.05 1.03 -6.02
CA PRO A 194 11.17 2.49 -6.03
C PRO A 194 9.89 3.16 -6.52
N LEU A 195 9.84 4.47 -6.36
CA LEU A 195 8.85 5.29 -7.07
C LEU A 195 9.10 5.16 -8.58
N PRO A 196 8.04 4.97 -9.37
CA PRO A 196 8.19 4.92 -10.82
C PRO A 196 8.60 6.27 -11.40
N GLU A 197 9.08 6.25 -12.63
CA GLU A 197 9.41 7.47 -13.36
C GLU A 197 8.16 8.37 -13.45
N PRO A 198 8.25 9.68 -13.09
CA PRO A 198 7.08 10.56 -12.97
C PRO A 198 6.24 10.66 -14.24
N LYS A 199 6.87 10.71 -15.43
CA LYS A 199 6.16 10.78 -16.70
C LYS A 199 5.38 9.50 -16.98
N ALA A 200 6.00 8.33 -16.72
CA ALA A 200 5.33 7.04 -16.90
C ALA A 200 4.16 6.87 -15.93
N ALA A 201 4.32 7.31 -14.67
CA ALA A 201 3.25 7.28 -13.66
C ALA A 201 2.10 8.22 -14.03
N ALA A 202 2.39 9.44 -14.52
CA ALA A 202 1.37 10.39 -14.98
C ALA A 202 0.62 9.86 -16.22
N ALA A 203 1.32 9.28 -17.19
CA ALA A 203 0.70 8.66 -18.36
C ALA A 203 -0.20 7.49 -17.96
N TRP A 204 0.23 6.67 -17.00
CA TRP A 204 -0.59 5.58 -16.47
C TRP A 204 -1.87 6.11 -15.80
N LEU A 205 -1.77 7.17 -14.99
CA LEU A 205 -2.94 7.80 -14.34
C LEU A 205 -3.90 8.40 -15.36
N ALA A 206 -3.38 9.07 -16.39
CA ALA A 206 -4.19 9.60 -17.49
C ALA A 206 -4.97 8.48 -18.20
N ALA A 207 -4.34 7.32 -18.43
CA ALA A 207 -4.99 6.13 -18.99
C ALA A 207 -6.06 5.53 -18.05
N GLN A 208 -6.05 5.86 -16.74
CA GLN A 208 -7.13 5.53 -15.80
C GLN A 208 -8.25 6.61 -15.76
N GLY A 209 -8.20 7.62 -16.64
CA GLY A 209 -9.19 8.69 -16.68
C GLY A 209 -8.96 9.83 -15.68
N VAL A 210 -7.81 9.85 -14.98
CA VAL A 210 -7.49 10.90 -14.01
C VAL A 210 -7.19 12.21 -14.73
N ARG A 211 -7.90 13.27 -14.36
CA ARG A 211 -7.61 14.65 -14.81
C ARG A 211 -6.48 15.25 -13.99
N ALA A 212 -5.59 16.01 -14.63
CA ALA A 212 -4.41 16.63 -14.02
C ALA A 212 -3.54 15.61 -13.22
N PRO A 213 -3.08 14.52 -13.85
CA PRO A 213 -2.42 13.41 -13.18
C PRO A 213 -1.12 13.82 -12.46
N GLU A 214 -0.39 14.82 -12.99
CA GLU A 214 0.84 15.34 -12.38
C GLU A 214 0.58 15.96 -11.01
N ARG A 215 -0.54 16.69 -10.86
CA ARG A 215 -0.95 17.30 -9.59
C ARG A 215 -1.21 16.22 -8.54
N TRP A 216 -2.00 15.21 -8.90
CA TRP A 216 -2.32 14.12 -7.98
C TRP A 216 -1.11 13.27 -7.65
N LEU A 217 -0.24 13.04 -8.63
CA LEU A 217 1.01 12.32 -8.44
C LEU A 217 1.93 13.07 -7.47
N ALA A 218 2.10 14.38 -7.66
CA ALA A 218 2.86 15.21 -6.74
C ALA A 218 2.28 15.18 -5.33
N PHE A 219 0.94 15.32 -5.21
CA PHE A 219 0.24 15.23 -3.94
C PHE A 219 0.41 13.85 -3.26
N ALA A 220 0.44 12.77 -4.02
CA ALA A 220 0.69 11.42 -3.55
C ALA A 220 2.16 11.11 -3.25
N GLY A 221 3.08 12.08 -3.44
CA GLY A 221 4.51 11.86 -3.27
C GLY A 221 5.12 10.95 -4.32
N GLY A 222 4.59 10.93 -5.53
CA GLY A 222 5.05 10.11 -6.66
C GLY A 222 4.47 8.69 -6.71
N ALA A 223 3.57 8.33 -5.79
CA ALA A 223 2.99 6.99 -5.71
C ALA A 223 1.68 6.89 -6.54
N PRO A 224 1.65 6.14 -7.67
CA PRO A 224 0.54 6.21 -8.62
C PRO A 224 -0.79 5.66 -8.10
N LEU A 225 -0.80 4.55 -7.34
CA LEU A 225 -2.04 4.03 -6.78
C LEU A 225 -2.65 4.96 -5.73
N ARG A 226 -1.78 5.63 -4.96
CA ARG A 226 -2.22 6.62 -4.00
C ARG A 226 -2.75 7.87 -4.69
N ALA A 227 -2.14 8.24 -5.82
CA ALA A 227 -2.63 9.34 -6.66
C ALA A 227 -3.99 9.01 -7.28
N LEU A 228 -4.19 7.77 -7.70
CA LEU A 228 -5.49 7.28 -8.20
C LEU A 228 -6.56 7.33 -7.10
N ASP A 229 -6.26 6.83 -5.90
CA ASP A 229 -7.16 6.87 -4.74
C ASP A 229 -7.58 8.31 -4.39
N TYR A 230 -6.66 9.26 -4.43
CA TYR A 230 -6.98 10.68 -4.24
C TYR A 230 -7.80 11.28 -5.38
N ALA A 231 -7.64 10.81 -6.60
CA ALA A 231 -8.33 11.37 -7.75
C ALA A 231 -9.74 10.82 -7.95
N THR A 232 -10.01 9.57 -7.52
CA THR A 232 -11.25 8.84 -7.83
C THR A 232 -12.01 8.34 -6.60
N GLY A 233 -11.37 8.31 -5.42
CA GLY A 233 -11.98 7.83 -4.19
C GLY A 233 -12.66 8.94 -3.38
N GLU A 234 -13.41 8.56 -2.36
CA GLU A 234 -14.06 9.48 -1.41
C GLU A 234 -13.07 10.46 -0.76
N ARG A 235 -11.82 10.01 -0.54
CA ARG A 235 -10.73 10.88 -0.07
C ARG A 235 -10.42 12.02 -1.03
N GLY A 236 -10.60 11.83 -2.34
CA GLY A 236 -10.36 12.85 -3.35
C GLY A 236 -11.33 14.02 -3.22
N GLU A 237 -12.60 13.75 -2.98
CA GLU A 237 -13.59 14.81 -2.76
C GLU A 237 -13.29 15.63 -1.50
N ALA A 238 -12.90 14.96 -0.41
CA ALA A 238 -12.47 15.63 0.81
C ALA A 238 -11.23 16.52 0.56
N VAL A 239 -10.23 16.00 -0.15
CA VAL A 239 -9.02 16.74 -0.54
C VAL A 239 -9.38 17.97 -1.40
N GLU A 240 -10.21 17.79 -2.43
CA GLU A 240 -10.64 18.89 -3.30
C GLU A 240 -11.44 19.94 -2.53
N ARG A 241 -12.29 19.54 -1.60
CA ARG A 241 -13.07 20.46 -0.73
C ARG A 241 -12.12 21.32 0.11
N VAL A 242 -11.15 20.69 0.77
CA VAL A 242 -10.16 21.38 1.60
C VAL A 242 -9.31 22.33 0.75
N LEU A 243 -8.79 21.88 -0.39
CA LEU A 243 -7.99 22.73 -1.28
C LEU A 243 -8.79 23.93 -1.81
N ARG A 244 -10.07 23.76 -2.14
CA ARG A 244 -10.95 24.86 -2.55
C ARG A 244 -11.21 25.84 -1.40
N GLY A 245 -11.49 25.33 -0.19
CA GLY A 245 -11.67 26.17 1.01
C GLY A 245 -10.43 27.04 1.29
N ILE A 246 -9.24 26.47 1.17
CA ILE A 246 -7.98 27.18 1.33
C ILE A 246 -7.77 28.23 0.22
N ALA A 247 -8.04 27.87 -1.05
CA ALA A 247 -7.84 28.76 -2.18
C ALA A 247 -8.84 29.97 -2.15
N SER A 248 -10.05 29.76 -1.65
CA SER A 248 -11.08 30.82 -1.53
C SER A 248 -10.97 31.63 -0.25
N GLY A 249 -10.06 31.27 0.68
CA GLY A 249 -9.99 31.88 2.01
C GLY A 249 -11.19 31.55 2.92
N ASN A 250 -12.12 30.72 2.44
CA ASN A 250 -13.30 30.31 3.21
C ASN A 250 -12.98 29.09 4.09
N LEU A 251 -12.35 29.36 5.24
CA LEU A 251 -11.98 28.33 6.20
C LEU A 251 -13.20 27.72 6.94
N ALA A 252 -14.36 28.39 6.89
CA ALA A 252 -15.59 27.87 7.48
C ALA A 252 -16.07 26.59 6.75
N ALA A 253 -15.83 26.52 5.44
CA ALA A 253 -16.12 25.32 4.66
C ALA A 253 -15.29 24.09 5.07
N LEU A 254 -14.18 24.28 5.77
CA LEU A 254 -13.36 23.19 6.34
C LEU A 254 -13.94 22.65 7.65
N GLY A 255 -14.82 23.41 8.32
CA GLY A 255 -15.48 23.02 9.57
C GLY A 255 -16.71 22.11 9.38
N GLU A 256 -17.09 21.81 8.14
CA GLU A 256 -18.22 20.90 7.83
C GLU A 256 -17.83 19.41 7.94
N ILE A 257 -16.75 19.09 8.66
CA ILE A 257 -16.39 17.71 8.97
C ILE A 257 -17.47 17.15 9.92
N LYS A 258 -18.20 16.17 9.42
CA LYS A 258 -19.27 15.50 10.17
C LYS A 258 -18.79 14.22 10.81
N GLU A 259 -17.86 13.53 10.17
CA GLU A 259 -17.42 12.21 10.54
C GLU A 259 -15.93 12.18 10.92
N ARG A 260 -15.60 11.28 11.81
CA ARG A 260 -14.23 11.12 12.32
C ARG A 260 -13.25 10.67 11.23
N ASP A 261 -13.72 9.88 10.29
CA ASP A 261 -12.91 9.32 9.20
C ASP A 261 -12.41 10.41 8.22
N GLU A 262 -13.02 11.60 8.25
CA GLU A 262 -12.57 12.78 7.48
C GLU A 262 -11.40 13.52 8.13
N LEU A 263 -11.11 13.30 9.44
CA LEU A 263 -10.05 14.00 10.17
C LEU A 263 -8.65 13.66 9.68
N GLU A 264 -8.36 12.38 9.39
CA GLU A 264 -7.04 11.98 8.91
C GLU A 264 -6.75 12.56 7.52
N PRO A 265 -7.66 12.48 6.53
CA PRO A 265 -7.52 13.18 5.24
C PRO A 265 -7.31 14.69 5.41
N LEU A 266 -8.07 15.37 6.26
CA LEU A 266 -7.90 16.80 6.54
C LEU A 266 -6.48 17.10 7.04
N ALA A 267 -6.03 16.41 8.08
CA ALA A 267 -4.71 16.62 8.66
C ALA A 267 -3.59 16.34 7.64
N GLU A 268 -3.76 15.34 6.77
CA GLU A 268 -2.82 15.04 5.70
C GLU A 268 -2.75 16.17 4.67
N VAL A 269 -3.89 16.70 4.24
CA VAL A 269 -3.95 17.81 3.27
C VAL A 269 -3.31 19.06 3.86
N LEU A 270 -3.67 19.42 5.09
CA LEU A 270 -3.09 20.56 5.80
C LEU A 270 -1.58 20.43 5.98
N GLN A 271 -1.10 19.23 6.30
CA GLN A 271 0.33 18.95 6.41
C GLN A 271 1.06 19.14 5.07
N LYS A 272 0.51 18.58 4.00
CA LYS A 272 1.12 18.69 2.66
C LYS A 272 1.10 20.12 2.15
N MET A 273 -0.01 20.82 2.35
CA MET A 273 -0.12 22.24 2.02
C MET A 273 0.93 23.06 2.77
N ALA A 274 1.09 22.83 4.07
CA ALA A 274 2.08 23.56 4.86
C ALA A 274 3.51 23.30 4.39
N LEU A 275 3.84 22.05 4.02
CA LEU A 275 5.14 21.72 3.42
C LEU A 275 5.34 22.40 2.07
N ASP A 276 4.29 22.48 1.27
CA ASP A 276 4.34 23.16 -0.03
C ASP A 276 4.54 24.69 0.14
N ARG A 277 3.84 25.30 1.09
CA ARG A 277 4.02 26.71 1.45
C ARG A 277 5.42 27.02 1.97
N ALA A 278 5.96 26.17 2.85
CA ALA A 278 7.33 26.29 3.31
C ALA A 278 8.33 26.17 2.16
N PHE A 279 8.13 25.21 1.27
CA PHE A 279 8.96 25.03 0.09
C PHE A 279 8.86 26.22 -0.86
N ALA A 280 7.65 26.72 -1.11
CA ALA A 280 7.42 27.88 -1.96
C ALA A 280 8.04 29.15 -1.41
N SER A 281 8.02 29.36 -0.09
CA SER A 281 8.67 30.50 0.57
C SER A 281 10.20 30.52 0.38
N LEU A 282 10.81 29.32 0.23
CA LEU A 282 12.26 29.17 0.08
C LEU A 282 12.71 29.12 -1.38
N SER A 283 11.88 28.58 -2.28
CA SER A 283 12.26 28.27 -3.67
C SER A 283 11.52 29.10 -4.72
N GLY A 284 10.48 29.85 -4.34
CA GLY A 284 9.59 30.55 -5.28
C GLY A 284 8.70 29.60 -6.11
N ARG A 285 8.68 28.31 -5.82
CA ARG A 285 7.97 27.28 -6.60
C ARG A 285 7.03 26.48 -5.71
N THR A 286 5.88 26.07 -6.23
CA THR A 286 4.95 25.15 -5.58
C THR A 286 5.05 23.75 -6.20
N LYS A 287 4.83 22.71 -5.41
CA LYS A 287 4.77 21.32 -5.89
C LYS A 287 3.39 20.90 -6.38
N TYR A 288 2.35 21.46 -5.75
CA TYR A 288 0.96 21.02 -6.01
C TYR A 288 0.18 21.99 -6.89
N GLY A 289 0.83 23.02 -7.43
CA GLY A 289 0.23 24.09 -8.22
C GLY A 289 -0.41 25.17 -7.35
N GLY A 290 -0.66 26.32 -7.96
CA GLY A 290 -1.14 27.54 -7.28
C GLY A 290 -0.06 28.61 -7.15
N ALA A 291 -0.46 29.80 -6.68
CA ALA A 291 0.48 30.90 -6.47
C ALA A 291 1.42 30.63 -5.28
N ALA A 292 2.70 30.92 -5.46
CA ALA A 292 3.61 30.97 -4.33
C ALA A 292 3.19 32.15 -3.43
N VAL A 293 2.82 31.84 -2.20
CA VAL A 293 2.43 32.87 -1.23
C VAL A 293 3.64 33.17 -0.36
N PRO A 294 4.07 34.42 -0.25
CA PRO A 294 5.12 34.81 0.69
C PRO A 294 4.72 34.43 2.11
N GLY A 295 5.66 33.94 2.90
CA GLY A 295 5.37 33.58 4.30
C GLY A 295 6.63 33.09 5.01
N ASP A 296 6.53 32.97 6.33
CA ASP A 296 7.60 32.40 7.14
C ASP A 296 7.67 30.88 6.98
N ALA A 297 8.70 30.41 6.28
CA ALA A 297 8.95 28.97 6.08
C ALA A 297 9.05 28.21 7.41
N ARG A 298 9.57 28.83 8.49
CA ARG A 298 9.67 28.19 9.81
C ARG A 298 8.31 27.96 10.44
N ALA A 299 7.41 28.96 10.34
CA ALA A 299 6.04 28.84 10.83
C ALA A 299 5.29 27.73 10.09
N TRP A 300 5.41 27.67 8.76
CA TRP A 300 4.80 26.60 7.96
C TRP A 300 5.37 25.22 8.27
N LEU A 301 6.68 25.10 8.49
CA LEU A 301 7.28 23.81 8.93
C LEU A 301 6.84 23.40 10.33
N ALA A 302 6.72 24.34 11.25
CA ALA A 302 6.20 24.08 12.60
C ALA A 302 4.75 23.57 12.53
N TYR A 303 3.92 24.21 11.73
CA TYR A 303 2.55 23.80 11.49
C TYR A 303 2.47 22.43 10.83
N ALA A 304 3.30 22.13 9.83
CA ALA A 304 3.35 20.81 9.20
C ALA A 304 3.70 19.69 10.20
N ARG A 305 4.62 19.96 11.14
CA ARG A 305 4.95 19.04 12.24
C ARG A 305 3.77 18.83 13.19
N ALA A 306 3.04 19.91 13.51
CA ALA A 306 1.83 19.81 14.32
C ALA A 306 0.77 18.95 13.65
N MET A 307 0.52 19.12 12.34
CA MET A 307 -0.41 18.29 11.57
C MET A 307 0.03 16.82 11.53
N GLY A 308 1.34 16.56 11.43
CA GLY A 308 1.87 15.20 11.51
C GLY A 308 1.56 14.52 12.86
N ARG A 309 1.64 15.26 13.97
CA ARG A 309 1.21 14.75 15.31
C ARG A 309 -0.30 14.57 15.38
N ASN A 310 -1.07 15.52 14.87
CA ASN A 310 -2.52 15.47 14.88
C ASN A 310 -3.06 14.25 14.11
N ARG A 311 -2.39 13.81 13.03
CA ARG A 311 -2.75 12.57 12.32
C ARG A 311 -2.74 11.34 13.25
N ALA A 312 -1.84 11.25 14.20
CA ALA A 312 -1.84 10.15 15.17
C ALA A 312 -3.03 10.25 16.13
N LEU A 313 -3.46 11.48 16.46
CA LEU A 313 -4.57 11.75 17.36
C LEU A 313 -5.95 11.51 16.75
N THR A 314 -6.08 11.49 15.40
CA THR A 314 -7.38 11.25 14.74
C THR A 314 -8.01 9.90 15.11
N ARG A 315 -7.20 8.95 15.59
CA ARG A 315 -7.66 7.63 16.05
C ARG A 315 -8.25 7.64 17.47
N HIS A 316 -8.07 8.73 18.24
CA HIS A 316 -8.63 8.88 19.57
C HIS A 316 -10.08 9.39 19.53
N PRO A 317 -10.90 9.16 20.58
CA PRO A 317 -12.30 9.59 20.61
C PRO A 317 -12.41 11.11 20.84
N LEU A 318 -12.06 11.89 19.82
CA LEU A 318 -12.14 13.35 19.80
C LEU A 318 -13.43 13.80 19.12
N ASN A 319 -13.92 15.00 19.48
CA ASN A 319 -14.99 15.65 18.74
C ASN A 319 -14.48 16.10 17.38
N PRO A 320 -15.00 15.56 16.25
CA PRO A 320 -14.45 15.83 14.94
C PRO A 320 -14.47 17.31 14.54
N LYS A 321 -15.56 18.00 14.85
CA LYS A 321 -15.74 19.43 14.49
C LYS A 321 -14.78 20.33 15.24
N LEU A 322 -14.62 20.13 16.56
CA LEU A 322 -13.70 20.92 17.36
C LEU A 322 -12.25 20.67 16.98
N PHE A 323 -11.87 19.42 16.74
CA PHE A 323 -10.52 19.07 16.36
C PHE A 323 -10.16 19.59 14.96
N ALA A 324 -11.08 19.53 14.01
CA ALA A 324 -10.90 20.14 12.70
C ALA A 324 -10.73 21.67 12.78
N ALA A 325 -11.58 22.33 13.57
CA ALA A 325 -11.48 23.77 13.78
C ALA A 325 -10.14 24.19 14.41
N GLU A 326 -9.65 23.43 15.39
CA GLU A 326 -8.33 23.65 16.00
C GLU A 326 -7.19 23.51 14.98
N MET A 327 -7.22 22.44 14.14
CA MET A 327 -6.23 22.26 13.10
C MET A 327 -6.19 23.45 12.13
N VAL A 328 -7.36 23.96 11.73
CA VAL A 328 -7.44 25.11 10.80
C VAL A 328 -7.06 26.42 11.47
N ALA A 329 -7.48 26.64 12.72
CA ALA A 329 -7.17 27.86 13.46
C ALA A 329 -5.66 28.02 13.75
N GLY A 330 -4.93 26.90 13.88
CA GLY A 330 -3.48 26.89 14.05
C GLY A 330 -2.66 27.25 12.81
N MET A 331 -3.32 27.52 11.67
CA MET A 331 -2.64 27.84 10.40
C MET A 331 -1.89 29.16 10.49
N PRO A 332 -0.63 29.24 10.05
CA PRO A 332 0.10 30.49 10.00
C PRO A 332 -0.66 31.55 9.18
N LYS A 333 -0.77 32.73 9.73
CA LYS A 333 -1.33 33.88 9.01
C LYS A 333 -0.30 34.31 7.94
N THR A 334 -0.77 34.46 6.72
CA THR A 334 0.03 34.98 5.58
C THR A 334 0.32 36.46 5.77
#